data_32100d5230b632ca55c8255302428e96
#
_entry.id   32100d5230b632ca55c8255302428e96
#
_cell.length_a   1.000
_cell.length_b   1.000
_cell.length_c   1.000
_cell.angle_alpha   90.00
_cell.angle_beta   90.00
_cell.angle_gamma   90.00
#
_symmetry.space_group_name_H-M   'P 1'
#
loop_
_entity.id
_entity.type
_entity.pdbx_description
1 polymer ?
#
loop_
_entity_poly.entity_id
_entity_poly.type
_entity_poly.pdbx_seq_one_letter_code
_entity_poly.pdbx_strand_id
1 'polypeptide(L)'
;KDVIEQVEMFCPATHNTLILTNEYCEFGYRDSIFKRSLRGRVIITSIVIRLSRTPNPRLRYGDVQQRVDELGGPTLANIREAIVAIRSHKLPDTKVTGNAGSFFKNPVVERELAEQLLAEYPDMPLYPAAEEGKAKLAAGWLIDRAGWKGKSDGRVGVHARQALVLINLGGATGA
;
A
#
# COMPACT_ATOMS: atom_id res chain seq x y z
N LYS A 1 -0.39 -10.78 -2.51
CA LYS A 1 0.43 -11.69 -3.31
C LYS A 1 0.30 -13.16 -2.89
N ASP A 2 0.18 -13.44 -1.62
CA ASP A 2 0.22 -14.80 -1.05
C ASP A 2 -0.96 -15.70 -1.50
N VAL A 3 -2.03 -15.10 -2.00
CA VAL A 3 -3.25 -15.80 -2.46
C VAL A 3 -3.44 -15.75 -3.97
N ILE A 4 -2.56 -15.06 -4.70
CA ILE A 4 -2.59 -15.06 -6.17
C ILE A 4 -1.98 -16.37 -6.64
N GLU A 5 -2.67 -17.07 -7.52
CA GLU A 5 -2.23 -18.33 -8.14
C GLU A 5 -1.64 -18.08 -9.51
N GLN A 6 -2.35 -17.30 -10.31
CA GLN A 6 -1.99 -16.98 -11.69
C GLN A 6 -2.37 -15.54 -12.03
N VAL A 7 -1.65 -14.98 -12.99
CA VAL A 7 -1.94 -13.71 -13.64
C VAL A 7 -2.01 -13.95 -15.14
N GLU A 8 -3.14 -13.62 -15.75
CA GLU A 8 -3.31 -13.59 -17.18
C GLU A 8 -3.01 -12.20 -17.72
N MET A 9 -2.32 -12.13 -18.84
CA MET A 9 -1.94 -10.88 -19.46
C MET A 9 -1.97 -10.98 -20.98
N PHE A 10 -2.35 -9.90 -21.63
CA PHE A 10 -2.28 -9.72 -23.08
C PHE A 10 -1.01 -8.96 -23.45
N CYS A 11 -0.27 -9.44 -24.45
CA CYS A 11 0.89 -8.77 -25.01
C CYS A 11 0.51 -8.10 -26.34
N PRO A 12 0.40 -6.76 -26.42
CA PRO A 12 0.02 -6.07 -27.66
C PRO A 12 1.01 -6.28 -28.82
N ALA A 13 2.29 -6.44 -28.52
CA ALA A 13 3.31 -6.61 -29.55
C ALA A 13 3.23 -7.94 -30.32
N THR A 14 2.75 -9.01 -29.64
CA THR A 14 2.64 -10.36 -30.22
C THR A 14 1.21 -10.80 -30.44
N HIS A 15 0.23 -10.01 -29.98
CA HIS A 15 -1.21 -10.30 -29.95
C HIS A 15 -1.54 -11.61 -29.20
N ASN A 16 -0.70 -12.03 -28.29
CA ASN A 16 -0.87 -13.26 -27.52
C ASN A 16 -1.34 -12.98 -26.08
N THR A 17 -2.17 -13.90 -25.56
CA THR A 17 -2.45 -13.99 -24.13
C THR A 17 -1.48 -14.99 -23.49
N LEU A 18 -0.92 -14.59 -22.35
CA LEU A 18 0.05 -15.36 -21.58
C LEU A 18 -0.45 -15.50 -20.14
N ILE A 19 -0.14 -16.61 -19.50
CA ILE A 19 -0.45 -16.87 -18.10
C ILE A 19 0.86 -17.10 -17.34
N LEU A 20 1.08 -16.34 -16.27
CA LEU A 20 2.17 -16.54 -15.34
C LEU A 20 1.65 -17.08 -14.01
N THR A 21 2.34 -18.08 -13.46
CA THR A 21 2.11 -18.49 -12.07
C THR A 21 2.65 -17.45 -11.10
N ASN A 22 2.27 -17.56 -9.84
CA ASN A 22 2.71 -16.63 -8.78
C ASN A 22 4.24 -16.48 -8.74
N GLU A 23 4.97 -17.57 -8.87
CA GLU A 23 6.43 -17.60 -8.84
C GLU A 23 7.03 -16.72 -9.93
N TYR A 24 6.58 -16.88 -11.17
CA TYR A 24 7.07 -16.08 -12.30
C TYR A 24 6.63 -14.61 -12.28
N CYS A 25 5.64 -14.26 -11.46
CA CYS A 25 5.26 -12.86 -11.23
C CYS A 25 6.27 -12.10 -10.35
N GLU A 26 7.16 -12.81 -9.65
CA GLU A 26 8.24 -12.24 -8.82
C GLU A 26 7.75 -11.13 -7.88
N PHE A 27 6.64 -11.38 -7.16
CA PHE A 27 6.02 -10.39 -6.28
C PHE A 27 6.91 -10.04 -5.08
N GLY A 28 7.33 -8.79 -5.00
CA GLY A 28 8.06 -8.18 -3.90
C GLY A 28 7.28 -7.11 -3.12
N TYR A 29 7.99 -6.33 -2.30
CA TYR A 29 7.44 -5.16 -1.66
C TYR A 29 7.24 -4.03 -2.67
N ARG A 30 5.98 -3.78 -3.02
CA ARG A 30 5.62 -2.78 -4.04
C ARG A 30 6.29 -3.03 -5.39
N ASP A 31 6.67 -4.28 -5.67
CA ASP A 31 7.39 -4.69 -6.86
C ASP A 31 6.86 -6.01 -7.44
N SER A 32 7.10 -6.20 -8.72
CA SER A 32 6.80 -7.41 -9.49
C SER A 32 7.46 -7.33 -10.87
N ILE A 33 7.48 -8.43 -11.62
CA ILE A 33 7.93 -8.44 -13.01
C ILE A 33 7.19 -7.41 -13.89
N PHE A 34 5.91 -7.12 -13.60
CA PHE A 34 5.09 -6.15 -14.32
C PHE A 34 5.56 -4.69 -14.15
N LYS A 35 6.33 -4.41 -13.11
CA LYS A 35 6.95 -3.10 -12.86
C LYS A 35 8.39 -3.01 -13.36
N ARG A 36 8.98 -4.12 -13.73
CA ARG A 36 10.36 -4.25 -14.22
C ARG A 36 10.37 -4.61 -15.71
N SER A 37 10.71 -5.85 -16.06
CA SER A 37 10.92 -6.26 -17.45
C SER A 37 9.65 -6.25 -18.32
N LEU A 38 8.47 -6.40 -17.74
CA LEU A 38 7.17 -6.35 -18.44
C LEU A 38 6.48 -4.98 -18.37
N ARG A 39 7.12 -3.96 -17.78
CA ARG A 39 6.55 -2.62 -17.65
C ARG A 39 6.21 -2.01 -19.02
N GLY A 40 4.94 -1.64 -19.20
CA GLY A 40 4.44 -1.06 -20.45
C GLY A 40 4.37 -2.02 -21.64
N ARG A 41 4.68 -3.31 -21.44
CA ARG A 41 4.72 -4.32 -22.50
C ARG A 41 3.50 -5.24 -22.51
N VAL A 42 2.77 -5.30 -21.40
CA VAL A 42 1.61 -6.17 -21.22
C VAL A 42 0.46 -5.44 -20.54
N ILE A 43 -0.75 -5.93 -20.77
CA ILE A 43 -1.98 -5.51 -20.10
C ILE A 43 -2.46 -6.71 -19.28
N ILE A 44 -2.56 -6.56 -17.95
CA ILE A 44 -3.11 -7.59 -17.08
C ILE A 44 -4.62 -7.65 -17.31
N THR A 45 -5.13 -8.81 -17.68
CA THR A 45 -6.54 -9.03 -18.01
C THR A 45 -7.30 -9.70 -16.88
N SER A 46 -6.66 -10.67 -16.21
CA SER A 46 -7.29 -11.37 -15.08
C SER A 46 -6.27 -11.86 -14.06
N ILE A 47 -6.76 -12.19 -12.87
CA ILE A 47 -6.01 -12.88 -11.82
C ILE A 47 -6.81 -14.03 -11.24
N VAL A 48 -6.15 -15.14 -10.94
CA VAL A 48 -6.71 -16.27 -10.21
C VAL A 48 -6.28 -16.17 -8.75
N ILE A 49 -7.24 -16.17 -7.84
CA ILE A 49 -7.00 -16.07 -6.39
C ILE A 49 -7.46 -17.36 -5.73
N ARG A 50 -6.56 -17.99 -4.96
CA ARG A 50 -6.90 -19.13 -4.11
C ARG A 50 -7.40 -18.64 -2.75
N LEU A 51 -8.64 -18.96 -2.44
CA LEU A 51 -9.26 -18.67 -1.15
C LEU A 51 -9.38 -19.95 -0.31
N SER A 52 -9.24 -19.81 1.01
CA SER A 52 -9.51 -20.90 1.96
C SER A 52 -10.94 -20.80 2.51
N ARG A 53 -11.60 -21.94 2.66
CA ARG A 53 -12.87 -22.02 3.40
C ARG A 53 -12.66 -21.99 4.92
N THR A 54 -11.46 -22.37 5.38
CA THR A 54 -11.09 -22.27 6.79
C THR A 54 -10.53 -20.90 7.06
N PRO A 55 -11.14 -20.07 7.92
CA PRO A 55 -10.65 -18.75 8.26
C PRO A 55 -9.26 -18.82 8.92
N ASN A 56 -8.33 -18.01 8.42
CA ASN A 56 -7.02 -17.79 9.03
C ASN A 56 -6.71 -16.29 9.01
N PRO A 57 -7.35 -15.49 9.87
CA PRO A 57 -7.24 -14.05 9.84
C PRO A 57 -5.86 -13.58 10.33
N ARG A 58 -5.28 -12.60 9.61
CA ARG A 58 -4.03 -11.92 9.99
C ARG A 58 -4.39 -10.52 10.48
N LEU A 59 -4.59 -10.35 11.79
CA LEU A 59 -5.12 -9.13 12.39
C LEU A 59 -4.03 -8.18 12.93
N ARG A 60 -2.75 -8.53 12.80
CA ARG A 60 -1.61 -7.78 13.38
C ARG A 60 -1.33 -6.42 12.74
N TYR A 61 -2.14 -5.95 11.81
CA TYR A 61 -1.89 -4.70 11.10
C TYR A 61 -2.66 -3.54 11.75
N GLY A 62 -1.91 -2.60 12.35
CA GLY A 62 -2.48 -1.41 12.99
C GLY A 62 -3.51 -1.78 14.07
N ASP A 63 -4.60 -1.04 14.13
CA ASP A 63 -5.64 -1.16 15.15
C ASP A 63 -6.71 -2.23 14.83
N VAL A 64 -6.47 -3.10 13.82
CA VAL A 64 -7.48 -4.07 13.35
C VAL A 64 -7.81 -5.08 14.44
N GLN A 65 -6.81 -5.62 15.14
CA GLN A 65 -7.04 -6.58 16.23
C GLN A 65 -7.93 -5.98 17.31
N GLN A 66 -7.55 -4.81 17.85
CA GLN A 66 -8.32 -4.14 18.89
C GLN A 66 -9.78 -3.91 18.45
N ARG A 67 -9.97 -3.41 17.23
CA ARG A 67 -11.31 -3.13 16.73
C ARG A 67 -12.16 -4.38 16.52
N VAL A 68 -11.54 -5.48 16.12
CA VAL A 68 -12.22 -6.79 16.00
C VAL A 68 -12.60 -7.34 17.37
N ASP A 69 -11.75 -7.17 18.37
CA ASP A 69 -12.05 -7.60 19.75
C ASP A 69 -13.23 -6.81 20.34
N GLU A 70 -13.28 -5.48 20.10
CA GLU A 70 -14.43 -4.61 20.48
C GLU A 70 -15.74 -5.06 19.81
N LEU A 71 -15.70 -5.66 18.64
CA LEU A 71 -16.86 -6.19 17.90
C LEU A 71 -17.25 -7.62 18.31
N GLY A 72 -16.58 -8.22 19.29
CA GLY A 72 -16.90 -9.55 19.79
C GLY A 72 -16.10 -10.69 19.14
N GLY A 73 -14.97 -10.38 18.54
CA GLY A 73 -13.99 -11.38 18.08
C GLY A 73 -13.93 -11.56 16.54
N PRO A 74 -13.06 -12.47 16.08
CA PRO A 74 -12.58 -12.51 14.69
C PRO A 74 -13.53 -13.29 13.74
N THR A 75 -14.77 -12.88 13.64
CA THR A 75 -15.65 -13.31 12.53
C THR A 75 -15.32 -12.55 11.24
N LEU A 76 -15.63 -13.12 10.07
CA LEU A 76 -15.42 -12.45 8.79
C LEU A 76 -16.18 -11.12 8.71
N ALA A 77 -17.38 -11.06 9.30
CA ALA A 77 -18.19 -9.84 9.36
C ALA A 77 -17.51 -8.75 10.20
N ASN A 78 -17.07 -9.11 11.41
CA ASN A 78 -16.40 -8.17 12.32
C ASN A 78 -15.06 -7.66 11.75
N ILE A 79 -14.29 -8.55 11.10
CA ILE A 79 -13.04 -8.17 10.44
C ILE A 79 -13.31 -7.17 9.32
N ARG A 80 -14.31 -7.44 8.48
CA ARG A 80 -14.72 -6.52 7.41
C ARG A 80 -15.16 -5.18 7.97
N GLU A 81 -16.00 -5.18 9.00
CA GLU A 81 -16.51 -3.96 9.65
C GLU A 81 -15.36 -3.15 10.24
N ALA A 82 -14.46 -3.78 11.00
CA ALA A 82 -13.28 -3.13 11.56
C ALA A 82 -12.42 -2.47 10.48
N ILE A 83 -12.12 -3.19 9.39
CA ILE A 83 -11.31 -2.66 8.28
C ILE A 83 -12.04 -1.48 7.59
N VAL A 84 -13.33 -1.59 7.33
CA VAL A 84 -14.12 -0.51 6.71
C VAL A 84 -14.10 0.73 7.60
N ALA A 85 -14.37 0.58 8.90
CA ALA A 85 -14.38 1.70 9.85
C ALA A 85 -13.01 2.40 9.92
N ILE A 86 -11.91 1.64 10.06
CA ILE A 86 -10.55 2.18 10.10
C ILE A 86 -10.22 2.92 8.80
N ARG A 87 -10.57 2.35 7.65
CA ARG A 87 -10.29 2.98 6.35
C ARG A 87 -11.11 4.24 6.12
N SER A 88 -12.40 4.21 6.44
CA SER A 88 -13.28 5.39 6.32
C SER A 88 -12.84 6.53 7.23
N HIS A 89 -12.25 6.20 8.39
CA HIS A 89 -11.68 7.23 9.26
C HIS A 89 -10.37 7.81 8.70
N LYS A 90 -9.49 6.98 8.15
CA LYS A 90 -8.13 7.38 7.70
C LYS A 90 -8.10 7.96 6.28
N LEU A 91 -8.99 7.54 5.39
CA LEU A 91 -8.95 7.90 3.97
C LEU A 91 -10.09 8.86 3.61
N PRO A 92 -9.88 9.72 2.59
CA PRO A 92 -10.95 10.57 2.09
C PRO A 92 -12.04 9.74 1.39
N ASP A 93 -13.28 10.17 1.49
CA ASP A 93 -14.35 9.63 0.64
C ASP A 93 -14.12 10.06 -0.81
N THR A 94 -13.93 9.11 -1.70
CA THR A 94 -13.66 9.36 -3.12
C THR A 94 -14.82 9.99 -3.87
N LYS A 95 -16.03 9.95 -3.32
CA LYS A 95 -17.21 10.65 -3.86
C LYS A 95 -17.15 12.16 -3.58
N VAL A 96 -16.42 12.55 -2.54
CA VAL A 96 -16.30 13.95 -2.09
C VAL A 96 -14.95 14.54 -2.53
N THR A 97 -13.87 13.78 -2.34
CA THR A 97 -12.51 14.26 -2.60
C THR A 97 -11.75 13.25 -3.44
N GLY A 98 -11.42 13.63 -4.68
CA GLY A 98 -10.57 12.82 -5.55
C GLY A 98 -9.19 12.62 -4.92
N ASN A 99 -8.58 11.47 -5.13
CA ASN A 99 -7.24 11.21 -4.59
C ASN A 99 -6.47 10.20 -5.44
N ALA A 100 -5.13 10.21 -5.30
CA ALA A 100 -4.22 9.28 -5.94
C ALA A 100 -3.87 8.06 -5.06
N GLY A 101 -4.61 7.85 -3.97
CA GLY A 101 -4.31 6.82 -2.97
C GLY A 101 -2.99 7.07 -2.25
N SER A 102 -2.38 6.02 -1.71
CA SER A 102 -1.04 6.08 -1.11
C SER A 102 0.00 6.21 -2.21
N PHE A 103 0.40 7.44 -2.53
CA PHE A 103 1.27 7.77 -3.66
C PHE A 103 2.72 7.35 -3.42
N PHE A 104 3.21 7.49 -2.20
CA PHE A 104 4.59 7.19 -1.83
C PHE A 104 4.74 5.78 -1.25
N LYS A 105 5.86 5.12 -1.53
CA LYS A 105 6.29 3.92 -0.83
C LYS A 105 7.28 4.26 0.27
N ASN A 106 7.38 3.41 1.29
CA ASN A 106 8.41 3.52 2.31
C ASN A 106 9.79 3.35 1.66
N PRO A 107 10.72 4.29 1.82
CA PRO A 107 12.09 4.13 1.30
C PRO A 107 12.82 3.03 2.06
N VAL A 108 13.63 2.27 1.32
CA VAL A 108 14.54 1.27 1.86
C VAL A 108 15.93 1.88 1.85
N VAL A 109 16.59 1.89 2.99
CA VAL A 109 17.91 2.49 3.20
C VAL A 109 18.84 1.50 3.90
N GLU A 110 20.15 1.77 3.90
CA GLU A 110 21.11 1.00 4.67
C GLU A 110 20.78 1.13 6.17
N ARG A 111 21.04 0.07 6.93
CA ARG A 111 20.70 0.00 8.36
C ARG A 111 21.41 1.06 9.17
N GLU A 112 22.67 1.33 8.85
CA GLU A 112 23.49 2.36 9.52
C GLU A 112 22.85 3.75 9.40
N LEU A 113 22.34 4.11 8.22
CA LEU A 113 21.62 5.37 8.02
C LEU A 113 20.31 5.39 8.82
N ALA A 114 19.58 4.27 8.85
CA ALA A 114 18.35 4.18 9.62
C ALA A 114 18.60 4.34 11.12
N GLU A 115 19.68 3.76 11.65
CA GLU A 115 20.08 3.87 13.05
C GLU A 115 20.55 5.29 13.42
N GLN A 116 21.30 5.96 12.53
CA GLN A 116 21.67 7.37 12.71
C GLN A 116 20.42 8.27 12.78
N LEU A 117 19.48 8.07 11.87
CA LEU A 117 18.22 8.82 11.89
C LEU A 117 17.37 8.51 13.12
N LEU A 118 17.35 7.25 13.59
CA LEU A 118 16.62 6.88 14.80
C LEU A 118 17.26 7.48 16.06
N ALA A 119 18.58 7.66 16.10
CA ALA A 119 19.26 8.35 17.19
C ALA A 119 18.90 9.84 17.25
N GLU A 120 18.72 10.48 16.09
CA GLU A 120 18.29 11.88 15.99
C GLU A 120 16.77 12.04 16.20
N TYR A 121 15.98 11.06 15.73
CA TYR A 121 14.52 11.06 15.82
C TYR A 121 14.00 9.77 16.46
N PRO A 122 14.00 9.64 17.79
CA PRO A 122 13.66 8.41 18.50
C PRO A 122 12.19 7.94 18.29
N ASP A 123 11.31 8.84 17.88
CA ASP A 123 9.90 8.58 17.55
C ASP A 123 9.68 8.11 16.11
N MET A 124 10.73 8.01 15.29
CA MET A 124 10.63 7.59 13.89
C MET A 124 10.27 6.09 13.80
N PRO A 125 9.14 5.72 13.15
CA PRO A 125 8.81 4.32 12.93
C PRO A 125 9.78 3.67 11.95
N LEU A 126 10.35 2.54 12.35
CA LEU A 126 11.27 1.75 11.54
C LEU A 126 10.68 0.35 11.28
N TYR A 127 10.79 -0.14 10.06
CA TYR A 127 10.25 -1.44 9.65
C TYR A 127 11.34 -2.33 9.06
N PRO A 128 11.22 -3.66 9.19
CA PRO A 128 12.15 -4.58 8.54
C PRO A 128 12.07 -4.46 7.02
N ALA A 129 13.21 -4.49 6.35
CA ALA A 129 13.32 -4.67 4.92
C ALA A 129 13.40 -6.18 4.59
N ALA A 130 13.18 -6.54 3.31
CA ALA A 130 13.38 -7.90 2.84
C ALA A 130 14.87 -8.23 2.61
N GLU A 131 15.67 -7.19 2.33
CA GLU A 131 17.11 -7.29 2.13
C GLU A 131 17.82 -7.21 3.48
N GLU A 132 18.80 -8.11 3.69
CA GLU A 132 19.67 -8.06 4.85
C GLU A 132 20.50 -6.77 4.85
N GLY A 133 20.82 -6.24 6.03
CA GLY A 133 21.55 -4.97 6.17
C GLY A 133 20.73 -3.72 5.85
N LYS A 134 19.45 -3.84 5.52
CA LYS A 134 18.59 -2.69 5.21
C LYS A 134 17.39 -2.56 6.14
N ALA A 135 16.81 -1.37 6.16
CA ALA A 135 15.61 -1.02 6.89
C ALA A 135 14.67 -0.14 6.06
N LYS A 136 13.37 -0.13 6.39
CA LYS A 136 12.38 0.74 5.75
C LYS A 136 11.99 1.88 6.68
N LEU A 137 12.11 3.11 6.22
CA LEU A 137 11.61 4.29 6.92
C LEU A 137 10.13 4.50 6.62
N ALA A 138 9.40 5.10 7.56
CA ALA A 138 7.99 5.42 7.39
C ALA A 138 7.84 6.69 6.53
N ALA A 139 7.53 6.54 5.24
CA ALA A 139 7.33 7.69 4.34
C ALA A 139 6.25 8.65 4.85
N GLY A 140 5.17 8.14 5.47
CA GLY A 140 4.13 8.97 6.06
C GLY A 140 4.63 9.83 7.21
N TRP A 141 5.53 9.31 8.05
CA TRP A 141 6.18 10.06 9.11
C TRP A 141 7.13 11.13 8.56
N LEU A 142 7.93 10.78 7.54
CA LEU A 142 8.83 11.74 6.88
C LEU A 142 8.06 12.92 6.28
N ILE A 143 6.93 12.66 5.59
CA ILE A 143 6.08 13.70 5.01
C ILE A 143 5.44 14.57 6.11
N ASP A 144 5.02 13.95 7.22
CA ASP A 144 4.45 14.65 8.38
C ASP A 144 5.50 15.56 9.03
N ARG A 145 6.71 15.06 9.28
CA ARG A 145 7.85 15.83 9.84
C ARG A 145 8.32 16.95 8.92
N ALA A 146 8.25 16.77 7.61
CA ALA A 146 8.50 17.81 6.63
C ALA A 146 7.37 18.87 6.59
N GLY A 147 6.33 18.71 7.41
CA GLY A 147 5.22 19.63 7.55
C GLY A 147 4.26 19.66 6.36
N TRP A 148 4.20 18.57 5.57
CA TRP A 148 3.30 18.48 4.41
C TRP A 148 1.94 17.88 4.71
N LYS A 149 1.79 17.12 5.78
CA LYS A 149 0.50 16.54 6.17
C LYS A 149 -0.54 17.62 6.40
N GLY A 150 -1.66 17.54 5.70
CA GLY A 150 -2.74 18.53 5.75
C GLY A 150 -2.49 19.82 4.98
N LYS A 151 -1.30 20.00 4.37
CA LYS A 151 -1.04 21.15 3.51
C LYS A 151 -1.70 20.99 2.13
N SER A 152 -2.13 22.11 1.58
CA SER A 152 -2.60 22.23 0.21
C SER A 152 -1.85 23.33 -0.53
N ASP A 153 -1.72 23.17 -1.84
CA ASP A 153 -1.21 24.16 -2.78
C ASP A 153 -2.22 24.28 -3.93
N GLY A 154 -3.05 25.32 -3.85
CA GLY A 154 -4.11 25.56 -4.82
C GLY A 154 -5.14 24.41 -4.86
N ARG A 155 -5.10 23.62 -5.92
CA ARG A 155 -6.07 22.56 -6.23
C ARG A 155 -5.67 21.17 -5.75
N VAL A 156 -4.48 21.03 -5.22
CA VAL A 156 -3.94 19.75 -4.75
C VAL A 156 -3.48 19.86 -3.30
N GLY A 157 -3.36 18.73 -2.62
CA GLY A 157 -2.89 18.73 -1.24
C GLY A 157 -2.51 17.33 -0.75
N VAL A 158 -2.01 17.31 0.49
CA VAL A 158 -1.74 16.10 1.26
C VAL A 158 -2.86 15.92 2.27
N HIS A 159 -3.47 14.74 2.32
CA HIS A 159 -4.61 14.48 3.21
C HIS A 159 -4.22 14.62 4.69
N ALA A 160 -5.06 15.32 5.47
CA ALA A 160 -4.76 15.66 6.87
C ALA A 160 -4.65 14.45 7.81
N ARG A 161 -5.32 13.33 7.52
CA ARG A 161 -5.29 12.11 8.35
C ARG A 161 -4.37 11.01 7.81
N GLN A 162 -3.87 11.15 6.57
CA GLN A 162 -2.98 10.18 5.95
C GLN A 162 -1.98 10.88 5.01
N ALA A 163 -0.77 11.12 5.50
CA ALA A 163 0.26 11.87 4.78
C ALA A 163 0.73 11.25 3.45
N LEU A 164 0.47 9.95 3.24
CA LEU A 164 0.79 9.29 1.97
C LEU A 164 -0.20 9.58 0.85
N VAL A 165 -1.37 10.17 1.17
CA VAL A 165 -2.47 10.35 0.22
C VAL A 165 -2.47 11.76 -0.34
N LEU A 166 -2.24 11.85 -1.65
CA LEU A 166 -2.41 13.09 -2.40
C LEU A 166 -3.89 13.24 -2.78
N ILE A 167 -4.44 14.44 -2.54
CA ILE A 167 -5.83 14.77 -2.78
C ILE A 167 -5.98 15.83 -3.85
N ASN A 168 -7.06 15.74 -4.62
CA ASN A 168 -7.53 16.75 -5.56
C ASN A 168 -8.68 17.53 -4.90
N LEU A 169 -8.46 18.80 -4.60
CA LEU A 169 -9.41 19.69 -3.94
C LEU A 169 -10.43 20.30 -4.93
N GLY A 170 -10.29 20.00 -6.20
CA GLY A 170 -11.19 20.38 -7.26
C GLY A 170 -10.47 21.05 -8.45
N GLY A 171 -10.78 20.56 -9.64
CA GLY A 171 -10.29 21.14 -10.89
C GLY A 171 -8.80 20.97 -11.18
N ALA A 172 -8.05 20.15 -10.40
CA ALA A 172 -6.70 19.75 -10.79
C ALA A 172 -6.75 18.74 -11.94
N THR A 173 -5.83 18.85 -12.89
CA THR A 173 -5.62 17.91 -13.99
C THR A 173 -4.39 17.04 -13.72
N GLY A 174 -4.14 16.04 -14.58
CA GLY A 174 -2.93 15.22 -14.48
C GLY A 174 -1.68 15.87 -15.13
N ALA A 175 -1.81 17.06 -15.64
CA ALA A 175 -0.72 17.83 -16.27
C ALA A 175 0.02 18.66 -15.23
#